data_28eb529a5b7baad119e3dd0abb365fe9
#
_entry.id   28eb529a5b7baad119e3dd0abb365fe9
#
_cell.length_a   1.000
_cell.length_b   1.000
_cell.length_c   1.000
_cell.angle_alpha   90.00
_cell.angle_beta   90.00
_cell.angle_gamma   90.00
#
_symmetry.space_group_name_H-M   'P 1'
#
loop_
_entity.id
_entity.type
_entity.pdbx_description
1 polymer ?
#
loop_
_entity_poly.entity_id
_entity_poly.type
_entity_poly.pdbx_seq_one_letter_code
_entity_poly.pdbx_strand_id
1 'polypeptide(L)'
;MDNILRYGDTVKLLNRYQNWEGGYLSVYGDDNRPGAKHGVVTVVPSFSDTGGIWRIESGTGKPIGSEIINNETILLRNLYQCDGGYLACYDRAGSEAPPELYQVNTSDINIHTKAAMLWSINQQAISQSGNITEEGVFAFFSQYELRGFLDIHGDATFPNSKYQVFSSGSARRLRGTGLWKIEKVNDPCAPDKPSNCGGECGTNDTGKYCFQLPQSIRFGLTAYVNTDMHRQIIKVYIDNLLVDTLTKTGTDNVVGVRTYTSGTGKVCIEITGDGKPSKLRYAYNALDGKPGSIVIGAESGANNNYNDSVVVLNWPLA
;
A
#
# COMPACT_ATOMS: atom_id res chain seq x y z
N MET A 1 -15.04 -7.34 -14.31
CA MET A 1 -14.13 -6.68 -13.37
C MET A 1 -13.23 -5.80 -14.19
N ASP A 2 -12.92 -4.62 -13.71
CA ASP A 2 -12.03 -3.67 -14.38
C ASP A 2 -10.58 -4.21 -14.27
N ASN A 3 -9.95 -4.56 -15.39
CA ASN A 3 -8.60 -5.12 -15.46
C ASN A 3 -7.52 -4.01 -15.47
N ILE A 4 -7.90 -2.74 -15.33
CA ILE A 4 -6.98 -1.59 -15.30
C ILE A 4 -6.14 -1.65 -14.03
N LEU A 5 -4.83 -1.46 -14.15
CA LEU A 5 -3.93 -1.35 -13.00
C LEU A 5 -4.03 0.03 -12.36
N ARG A 6 -4.01 0.06 -11.02
CA ARG A 6 -4.12 1.27 -10.21
C ARG A 6 -3.00 1.34 -9.17
N TYR A 7 -2.63 2.53 -8.78
CA TYR A 7 -1.76 2.73 -7.62
C TYR A 7 -2.42 2.17 -6.36
N GLY A 8 -1.66 1.40 -5.60
CA GLY A 8 -2.14 0.64 -4.44
C GLY A 8 -2.48 -0.81 -4.75
N ASP A 9 -2.58 -1.20 -6.03
CA ASP A 9 -2.76 -2.60 -6.40
C ASP A 9 -1.58 -3.44 -5.90
N THR A 10 -1.92 -4.61 -5.38
CA THR A 10 -0.97 -5.61 -4.91
C THR A 10 -0.87 -6.72 -5.95
N VAL A 11 0.35 -7.05 -6.33
CA VAL A 11 0.61 -7.86 -7.51
C VAL A 11 1.73 -8.89 -7.28
N LYS A 12 1.72 -9.94 -8.11
CA LYS A 12 2.88 -10.79 -8.41
C LYS A 12 3.39 -10.50 -9.81
N LEU A 13 4.70 -10.63 -10.00
CA LEU A 13 5.35 -10.39 -11.28
C LEU A 13 5.95 -11.70 -11.79
N LEU A 14 5.37 -12.28 -12.86
CA LEU A 14 5.81 -13.52 -13.48
C LEU A 14 6.72 -13.22 -14.68
N ASN A 15 7.92 -13.78 -14.70
CA ASN A 15 8.89 -13.58 -15.77
C ASN A 15 8.57 -14.40 -17.01
N ARG A 16 8.75 -13.82 -18.22
CA ARG A 16 8.42 -14.44 -19.51
C ARG A 16 9.41 -15.49 -19.97
N TYR A 17 10.59 -15.58 -19.43
CA TYR A 17 11.62 -16.53 -19.90
C TYR A 17 11.06 -17.95 -20.06
N GLN A 18 11.46 -18.63 -21.15
CA GLN A 18 10.98 -19.98 -21.49
C GLN A 18 9.43 -20.12 -21.48
N ASN A 19 8.72 -19.13 -22.04
CA ASN A 19 7.26 -19.15 -22.13
C ASN A 19 6.57 -19.12 -20.74
N TRP A 20 6.95 -18.15 -19.90
CA TRP A 20 6.44 -17.91 -18.55
C TRP A 20 6.94 -18.89 -17.48
N GLU A 21 8.05 -19.55 -17.75
CA GLU A 21 8.73 -20.43 -16.78
C GLU A 21 9.81 -19.71 -15.96
N GLY A 22 10.04 -18.40 -16.17
CA GLY A 22 11.08 -17.63 -15.49
C GLY A 22 10.88 -17.46 -13.98
N GLY A 23 9.71 -17.78 -13.44
CA GLY A 23 9.39 -17.67 -12.01
C GLY A 23 8.86 -16.31 -11.59
N TYR A 24 8.37 -16.22 -10.36
CA TYR A 24 7.88 -14.96 -9.76
C TYR A 24 8.99 -14.17 -9.12
N LEU A 25 8.98 -12.84 -9.33
CA LEU A 25 9.88 -11.91 -8.65
C LEU A 25 9.64 -11.97 -7.13
N SER A 26 10.69 -12.25 -6.36
CA SER A 26 10.60 -12.41 -4.90
C SER A 26 11.85 -11.88 -4.21
N VAL A 27 11.73 -11.53 -2.94
CA VAL A 27 12.87 -11.26 -2.08
C VAL A 27 13.41 -12.56 -1.48
N TYR A 28 14.70 -12.55 -1.18
CA TYR A 28 15.38 -13.66 -0.54
C TYR A 28 16.44 -13.15 0.44
N GLY A 29 16.32 -13.57 1.70
CA GLY A 29 17.32 -13.30 2.74
C GLY A 29 17.72 -11.84 2.91
N ASP A 30 18.48 -11.55 3.93
CA ASP A 30 19.04 -10.22 4.13
C ASP A 30 20.19 -9.96 3.15
N ASP A 31 20.24 -8.75 2.64
CA ASP A 31 21.35 -8.27 1.81
C ASP A 31 22.28 -7.38 2.65
N ASN A 32 23.53 -7.83 2.82
CA ASN A 32 24.50 -7.15 3.67
C ASN A 32 25.11 -5.88 3.06
N ARG A 33 24.69 -5.46 1.88
CA ARG A 33 25.18 -4.23 1.24
C ARG A 33 24.57 -2.99 1.91
N PRO A 34 25.34 -1.90 2.03
CA PRO A 34 24.84 -0.67 2.66
C PRO A 34 23.56 -0.16 1.99
N GLY A 35 22.50 0.03 2.77
CA GLY A 35 21.20 0.50 2.29
C GLY A 35 20.30 -0.55 1.64
N ALA A 36 20.78 -1.77 1.41
CA ALA A 36 19.98 -2.89 0.98
C ALA A 36 19.23 -3.52 2.15
N LYS A 37 18.04 -4.08 1.88
CA LYS A 37 17.29 -4.91 2.83
C LYS A 37 17.41 -6.37 2.47
N HIS A 38 16.91 -6.74 1.29
CA HIS A 38 16.83 -8.13 0.86
C HIS A 38 17.38 -8.28 -0.56
N GLY A 39 18.01 -9.42 -0.83
CA GLY A 39 18.32 -9.85 -2.18
C GLY A 39 17.05 -10.16 -2.98
N VAL A 40 17.13 -10.04 -4.30
CA VAL A 40 15.99 -10.28 -5.20
C VAL A 40 16.33 -11.41 -6.17
N VAL A 41 15.40 -12.36 -6.28
CA VAL A 41 15.49 -13.53 -7.18
C VAL A 41 14.15 -13.79 -7.83
N THR A 42 14.07 -14.72 -8.78
CA THR A 42 12.79 -15.34 -9.10
C THR A 42 12.64 -16.68 -8.39
N VAL A 43 11.41 -17.04 -8.05
CA VAL A 43 11.07 -18.28 -7.33
C VAL A 43 10.09 -19.13 -8.12
N VAL A 44 10.03 -20.42 -7.80
CA VAL A 44 9.06 -21.35 -8.41
C VAL A 44 7.63 -20.95 -8.06
N PRO A 45 6.62 -21.19 -8.95
CA PRO A 45 5.23 -20.81 -8.70
C PRO A 45 4.60 -21.45 -7.45
N SER A 46 5.09 -22.60 -7.03
CA SER A 46 4.62 -23.29 -5.81
C SER A 46 5.10 -22.65 -4.51
N PHE A 47 6.04 -21.70 -4.57
CA PHE A 47 6.53 -20.99 -3.41
C PHE A 47 5.56 -19.87 -3.02
N SER A 48 4.94 -19.98 -1.85
CA SER A 48 3.76 -19.20 -1.45
C SER A 48 4.01 -18.23 -0.29
N ASP A 49 5.21 -17.71 -0.14
CA ASP A 49 5.46 -16.69 0.87
C ASP A 49 5.07 -15.28 0.39
N THR A 50 5.07 -14.31 1.32
CA THR A 50 4.77 -12.92 1.01
C THR A 50 5.91 -12.18 0.30
N GLY A 51 7.10 -12.80 0.20
CA GLY A 51 8.27 -12.24 -0.49
C GLY A 51 8.06 -12.01 -1.98
N GLY A 52 7.14 -12.76 -2.62
CA GLY A 52 6.76 -12.59 -4.02
C GLY A 52 5.64 -11.56 -4.26
N ILE A 53 5.20 -10.84 -3.25
CA ILE A 53 4.08 -9.90 -3.33
C ILE A 53 4.59 -8.46 -3.29
N TRP A 54 4.11 -7.65 -4.23
CA TRP A 54 4.54 -6.27 -4.42
C TRP A 54 3.34 -5.34 -4.50
N ARG A 55 3.44 -4.15 -3.92
CA ARG A 55 2.46 -3.07 -4.10
C ARG A 55 3.00 -2.05 -5.08
N ILE A 56 2.16 -1.63 -6.04
CA ILE A 56 2.51 -0.57 -6.99
C ILE A 56 2.18 0.76 -6.35
N GLU A 57 3.19 1.61 -6.14
CA GLU A 57 3.03 2.95 -5.59
C GLU A 57 3.45 3.99 -6.62
N SER A 58 2.94 5.23 -6.49
CA SER A 58 3.28 6.31 -7.40
C SER A 58 4.68 6.87 -7.11
N GLY A 59 5.55 6.87 -8.11
CA GLY A 59 6.84 7.57 -8.04
C GLY A 59 6.70 9.10 -8.04
N THR A 60 5.56 9.62 -8.51
CA THR A 60 5.27 11.05 -8.70
C THR A 60 4.23 11.61 -7.72
N GLY A 61 3.71 10.81 -6.79
CA GLY A 61 2.78 11.25 -5.75
C GLY A 61 1.30 11.24 -6.14
N LYS A 62 0.92 10.49 -7.18
CA LYS A 62 -0.51 10.29 -7.50
C LYS A 62 -1.22 9.50 -6.40
N PRO A 63 -2.50 9.78 -6.12
CA PRO A 63 -3.26 9.10 -5.07
C PRO A 63 -3.44 7.60 -5.34
N ILE A 64 -3.56 6.82 -4.26
CA ILE A 64 -3.99 5.41 -4.31
C ILE A 64 -5.36 5.34 -5.01
N GLY A 65 -5.55 4.32 -5.85
CA GLY A 65 -6.74 4.12 -6.67
C GLY A 65 -6.72 4.83 -8.03
N SER A 66 -5.77 5.77 -8.27
CA SER A 66 -5.60 6.38 -9.59
C SER A 66 -5.11 5.35 -10.61
N GLU A 67 -5.61 5.43 -11.83
CA GLU A 67 -5.22 4.58 -12.95
C GLU A 67 -3.76 4.83 -13.36
N ILE A 68 -3.06 3.78 -13.71
CA ILE A 68 -1.68 3.85 -14.19
C ILE A 68 -1.72 3.88 -15.71
N ILE A 69 -1.08 4.88 -16.29
CA ILE A 69 -0.89 4.97 -17.75
C ILE A 69 0.48 4.43 -18.15
N ASN A 70 0.60 4.07 -19.42
CA ASN A 70 1.84 3.53 -19.96
C ASN A 70 3.00 4.53 -19.83
N ASN A 71 4.20 4.04 -19.48
CA ASN A 71 5.43 4.81 -19.23
C ASN A 71 5.42 5.68 -17.96
N GLU A 72 4.46 5.50 -17.06
CA GLU A 72 4.51 6.19 -15.77
C GLU A 72 5.62 5.68 -14.86
N THR A 73 6.07 6.59 -14.00
CA THR A 73 7.08 6.27 -12.98
C THR A 73 6.41 5.73 -11.72
N ILE A 74 6.81 4.53 -11.34
CA ILE A 74 6.28 3.79 -10.20
C ILE A 74 7.38 3.45 -9.19
N LEU A 75 6.95 3.04 -8.01
CA LEU A 75 7.71 2.33 -7.00
C LEU A 75 7.10 0.93 -6.83
N LEU A 76 7.91 -0.08 -6.65
CA LEU A 76 7.48 -1.44 -6.30
C LEU A 76 7.89 -1.72 -4.86
N ARG A 77 6.93 -1.65 -3.93
CA ARG A 77 7.14 -1.96 -2.52
C ARG A 77 6.92 -3.45 -2.27
N ASN A 78 7.91 -4.12 -1.76
CA ASN A 78 7.79 -5.52 -1.36
C ASN A 78 7.01 -5.65 -0.04
N LEU A 79 6.13 -6.66 0.04
CA LEU A 79 5.27 -6.88 1.20
C LEU A 79 5.72 -8.05 2.09
N TYR A 80 6.98 -8.47 1.98
CA TYR A 80 7.55 -9.42 2.94
C TYR A 80 7.55 -8.84 4.35
N GLN A 81 6.93 -9.55 5.30
CA GLN A 81 6.72 -9.06 6.67
C GLN A 81 6.13 -7.63 6.75
N CYS A 82 5.39 -7.22 5.72
CA CYS A 82 4.81 -5.89 5.54
C CYS A 82 5.79 -4.71 5.42
N ASP A 83 7.09 -4.96 5.39
CA ASP A 83 8.16 -3.98 5.26
C ASP A 83 9.39 -4.50 4.50
N GLY A 84 9.19 -5.20 3.41
CA GLY A 84 10.28 -5.77 2.60
C GLY A 84 11.13 -4.74 1.82
N GLY A 85 10.81 -3.44 1.90
CA GLY A 85 11.51 -2.37 1.20
C GLY A 85 11.05 -2.16 -0.24
N TYR A 86 11.71 -1.26 -0.96
CA TYR A 86 11.40 -0.91 -2.34
C TYR A 86 12.39 -1.57 -3.31
N LEU A 87 11.90 -2.09 -4.42
CA LEU A 87 12.76 -2.61 -5.50
C LEU A 87 13.67 -1.49 -6.00
N ALA A 88 14.98 -1.71 -5.91
CA ALA A 88 16.00 -0.72 -6.24
C ALA A 88 17.06 -1.29 -7.17
N CYS A 89 17.50 -0.46 -8.14
CA CYS A 89 18.67 -0.73 -8.93
C CYS A 89 19.90 -0.25 -8.15
N TYR A 90 20.82 -1.16 -7.88
CA TYR A 90 22.02 -0.91 -7.08
C TYR A 90 23.26 -0.71 -7.98
N ASP A 91 24.46 -0.86 -7.45
CA ASP A 91 25.71 -0.77 -8.20
C ASP A 91 25.87 -1.90 -9.22
N ARG A 92 26.92 -1.81 -10.03
CA ARG A 92 27.27 -2.87 -10.97
C ARG A 92 27.34 -4.22 -10.26
N ALA A 93 26.78 -5.22 -10.89
CA ALA A 93 26.97 -6.60 -10.48
C ALA A 93 28.46 -6.92 -10.43
N GLY A 94 28.89 -7.66 -9.40
CA GLY A 94 30.33 -7.91 -9.13
C GLY A 94 31.12 -8.47 -10.32
N SER A 95 32.40 -8.67 -10.15
CA SER A 95 33.35 -9.00 -11.20
C SER A 95 33.04 -10.27 -12.02
N GLU A 96 32.15 -11.13 -11.52
CA GLU A 96 31.74 -12.37 -12.21
C GLU A 96 30.51 -12.17 -13.12
N ALA A 97 29.84 -11.01 -13.07
CA ALA A 97 28.70 -10.69 -13.93
C ALA A 97 29.17 -9.89 -15.16
N PRO A 98 28.42 -9.97 -16.30
CA PRO A 98 28.66 -9.09 -17.43
C PRO A 98 28.69 -7.63 -17.02
N PRO A 99 29.59 -6.80 -17.55
CA PRO A 99 29.80 -5.42 -17.09
C PRO A 99 28.60 -4.48 -17.30
N GLU A 100 27.65 -4.89 -18.12
CA GLU A 100 26.40 -4.18 -18.39
C GLU A 100 25.25 -4.51 -17.41
N LEU A 101 25.49 -5.41 -16.45
CA LEU A 101 24.48 -5.78 -15.47
C LEU A 101 24.65 -4.98 -14.19
N TYR A 102 23.51 -4.54 -13.64
CA TYR A 102 23.41 -3.89 -12.34
C TYR A 102 22.61 -4.77 -11.39
N GLN A 103 23.04 -4.83 -10.15
CA GLN A 103 22.33 -5.57 -9.13
C GLN A 103 20.97 -4.93 -8.80
N VAL A 104 20.01 -5.78 -8.49
CA VAL A 104 18.69 -5.38 -8.01
C VAL A 104 18.49 -5.99 -6.64
N ASN A 105 18.07 -5.19 -5.70
CA ASN A 105 17.70 -5.57 -4.34
C ASN A 105 16.46 -4.82 -3.88
N THR A 106 16.03 -5.02 -2.64
CA THR A 106 15.15 -4.07 -1.98
C THR A 106 15.93 -3.15 -1.07
N SER A 107 15.44 -1.92 -0.89
CA SER A 107 16.09 -0.88 -0.08
C SER A 107 15.06 -0.08 0.71
N ASP A 108 15.51 0.53 1.80
CA ASP A 108 14.72 1.50 2.55
C ASP A 108 14.77 2.87 1.85
N ILE A 109 13.62 3.51 1.69
CA ILE A 109 13.48 4.81 1.05
C ILE A 109 14.21 5.94 1.82
N ASN A 110 14.47 5.74 3.11
CA ASN A 110 15.16 6.70 3.96
C ASN A 110 16.70 6.53 3.94
N ILE A 111 17.19 5.38 3.46
CA ILE A 111 18.61 5.05 3.49
C ILE A 111 19.22 5.15 2.10
N HIS A 112 18.52 4.69 1.08
CA HIS A 112 18.98 4.77 -0.30
C HIS A 112 18.37 5.95 -1.05
N THR A 113 19.02 6.40 -2.13
CA THR A 113 18.44 7.47 -2.97
C THR A 113 17.12 7.00 -3.59
N LYS A 114 16.08 7.82 -3.47
CA LYS A 114 14.77 7.55 -4.08
C LYS A 114 14.88 7.25 -5.59
N ALA A 115 15.81 7.89 -6.29
CA ALA A 115 16.02 7.69 -7.72
C ALA A 115 16.30 6.24 -8.08
N ALA A 116 17.03 5.49 -7.22
CA ALA A 116 17.35 4.08 -7.44
C ALA A 116 16.13 3.16 -7.39
N MET A 117 15.04 3.60 -6.75
CA MET A 117 13.79 2.85 -6.58
C MET A 117 12.74 3.19 -7.62
N LEU A 118 12.98 4.19 -8.48
CA LEU A 118 12.04 4.63 -9.50
C LEU A 118 12.16 3.76 -10.77
N TRP A 119 11.05 3.22 -11.20
CA TRP A 119 10.92 2.42 -12.41
C TRP A 119 9.85 2.98 -13.33
N SER A 120 10.11 3.06 -14.63
CA SER A 120 9.04 3.26 -15.61
C SER A 120 8.40 1.92 -15.93
N ILE A 121 7.08 1.85 -15.83
CA ILE A 121 6.29 0.69 -16.25
C ILE A 121 5.85 0.86 -17.70
N ASN A 122 6.21 -0.09 -18.56
CA ASN A 122 5.86 -0.07 -19.97
C ASN A 122 5.13 -1.34 -20.37
N GLN A 123 3.85 -1.22 -20.71
CA GLN A 123 3.08 -2.30 -21.32
C GLN A 123 3.38 -2.36 -22.82
N GLN A 124 3.82 -3.51 -23.30
CA GLN A 124 4.12 -3.73 -24.71
C GLN A 124 2.85 -3.67 -25.56
N ALA A 125 2.97 -3.14 -26.76
CA ALA A 125 1.89 -3.10 -27.77
C ALA A 125 0.67 -2.20 -27.48
N ILE A 126 0.75 -1.29 -26.48
CA ILE A 126 -0.27 -0.23 -26.32
C ILE A 126 0.32 1.15 -26.63
N SER A 127 -0.58 2.14 -26.84
CA SER A 127 -0.19 3.53 -27.04
C SER A 127 0.46 4.12 -25.79
N GLN A 128 1.33 5.11 -25.94
CA GLN A 128 2.01 5.76 -24.80
C GLN A 128 1.04 6.45 -23.82
N SER A 129 -0.16 6.77 -24.24
CA SER A 129 -1.18 7.44 -23.43
C SER A 129 -2.28 6.52 -22.91
N GLY A 130 -2.17 5.19 -23.16
CA GLY A 130 -3.19 4.23 -22.75
C GLY A 130 -3.05 3.80 -21.29
N ASN A 131 -4.18 3.55 -20.64
CA ASN A 131 -4.20 2.87 -19.35
C ASN A 131 -3.65 1.45 -19.51
N ILE A 132 -2.86 1.00 -18.54
CA ILE A 132 -2.30 -0.34 -18.53
C ILE A 132 -3.25 -1.32 -17.86
N THR A 133 -3.24 -2.57 -18.35
CA THR A 133 -4.14 -3.63 -17.88
C THR A 133 -3.36 -4.86 -17.43
N GLU A 134 -3.91 -5.60 -16.49
CA GLU A 134 -3.33 -6.83 -15.94
C GLU A 134 -2.92 -7.87 -17.00
N GLU A 135 -3.67 -7.94 -18.12
CA GLU A 135 -3.41 -8.92 -19.20
C GLU A 135 -2.18 -8.57 -20.06
N GLY A 136 -1.54 -7.43 -19.79
CA GLY A 136 -0.40 -6.93 -20.55
C GLY A 136 0.90 -7.71 -20.35
N VAL A 137 1.83 -7.46 -21.26
CA VAL A 137 3.24 -7.85 -21.11
C VAL A 137 4.03 -6.58 -20.80
N PHE A 138 4.77 -6.58 -19.72
CA PHE A 138 5.41 -5.40 -19.16
C PHE A 138 6.93 -5.48 -19.23
N ALA A 139 7.56 -4.32 -19.40
CA ALA A 139 8.95 -4.08 -19.09
C ALA A 139 9.04 -2.99 -18.02
N PHE A 140 9.96 -3.13 -17.09
CA PHE A 140 10.24 -2.14 -16.04
C PHE A 140 11.61 -1.55 -16.30
N PHE A 141 11.70 -0.26 -16.56
CA PHE A 141 12.95 0.43 -16.86
C PHE A 141 13.39 1.29 -15.67
N SER A 142 14.62 1.06 -15.17
CA SER A 142 15.18 1.84 -14.07
C SER A 142 15.43 3.29 -14.48
N GLN A 143 14.91 4.24 -13.69
CA GLN A 143 15.15 5.67 -13.88
C GLN A 143 16.52 6.11 -13.33
N TYR A 144 17.17 5.27 -12.54
CA TYR A 144 18.46 5.58 -11.95
C TYR A 144 19.58 5.42 -12.97
N GLU A 145 20.17 6.52 -13.39
CA GLU A 145 21.27 6.56 -14.38
C GLU A 145 21.02 5.69 -15.63
N LEU A 146 19.75 5.51 -16.01
CA LEU A 146 19.32 4.71 -17.15
C LEU A 146 19.91 3.28 -17.14
N ARG A 147 19.95 2.65 -15.95
CA ARG A 147 20.60 1.34 -15.73
C ARG A 147 19.85 0.15 -16.34
N GLY A 148 18.87 0.39 -17.18
CA GLY A 148 18.24 -0.65 -17.99
C GLY A 148 16.98 -1.26 -17.41
N PHE A 149 16.62 -2.42 -17.96
CA PHE A 149 15.37 -3.12 -17.69
C PHE A 149 15.56 -4.16 -16.59
N LEU A 150 14.53 -4.33 -15.74
CA LEU A 150 14.42 -5.43 -14.79
C LEU A 150 14.46 -6.75 -15.55
N ASP A 151 15.45 -7.60 -15.28
CA ASP A 151 15.81 -8.76 -16.08
C ASP A 151 16.26 -9.92 -15.18
N ILE A 152 16.24 -11.14 -15.70
CA ILE A 152 16.83 -12.31 -15.03
C ILE A 152 18.11 -12.77 -15.76
N HIS A 153 19.09 -13.27 -15.01
CA HIS A 153 20.34 -13.76 -15.55
C HIS A 153 20.96 -14.83 -14.66
N GLY A 154 21.25 -15.99 -15.25
CA GLY A 154 21.88 -17.11 -14.55
C GLY A 154 20.99 -17.73 -13.46
N ASP A 155 21.34 -18.93 -13.07
CA ASP A 155 20.61 -19.66 -12.04
C ASP A 155 20.88 -19.05 -10.66
N ALA A 156 19.83 -18.96 -9.83
CA ALA A 156 19.98 -18.64 -8.42
C ALA A 156 20.23 -19.93 -7.60
N THR A 157 21.03 -19.80 -6.55
CA THR A 157 21.50 -20.96 -5.77
C THR A 157 20.69 -21.20 -4.48
N PHE A 158 19.68 -20.39 -4.23
CA PHE A 158 18.87 -20.46 -3.00
C PHE A 158 17.74 -21.48 -3.12
N PRO A 159 17.29 -22.09 -2.02
CA PRO A 159 16.15 -22.98 -2.03
C PRO A 159 14.90 -22.35 -2.66
N ASN A 160 14.22 -23.05 -3.57
CA ASN A 160 13.05 -22.61 -4.33
C ASN A 160 13.28 -21.41 -5.27
N SER A 161 14.50 -20.87 -5.38
CA SER A 161 14.83 -19.87 -6.39
C SER A 161 15.05 -20.50 -7.76
N LYS A 162 14.86 -19.69 -8.80
CA LYS A 162 15.14 -20.07 -10.19
C LYS A 162 16.29 -19.26 -10.76
N TYR A 163 16.13 -17.95 -10.84
CA TYR A 163 17.10 -17.06 -11.50
C TYR A 163 17.46 -15.87 -10.62
N GLN A 164 18.68 -15.40 -10.78
CA GLN A 164 19.13 -14.12 -10.23
C GLN A 164 18.47 -12.96 -10.99
N VAL A 165 18.17 -11.87 -10.28
CA VAL A 165 17.55 -10.67 -10.85
C VAL A 165 18.55 -9.55 -10.91
N PHE A 166 18.62 -8.94 -12.09
CA PHE A 166 19.47 -7.79 -12.40
C PHE A 166 18.70 -6.73 -13.19
N SER A 167 19.32 -5.60 -13.48
CA SER A 167 18.89 -4.77 -14.59
C SER A 167 19.87 -4.90 -15.76
N SER A 168 19.35 -4.85 -16.99
CA SER A 168 20.13 -5.01 -18.20
C SER A 168 19.72 -4.05 -19.30
N GLY A 169 20.57 -3.83 -20.30
CA GLY A 169 20.36 -2.87 -21.38
C GLY A 169 19.19 -3.19 -22.32
N SER A 170 18.54 -4.35 -22.23
CA SER A 170 17.44 -4.73 -23.14
C SER A 170 16.40 -5.63 -22.48
N ALA A 171 15.13 -5.22 -22.52
CA ALA A 171 14.01 -6.04 -22.05
C ALA A 171 13.78 -7.33 -22.88
N ARG A 172 14.28 -7.38 -24.09
CA ARG A 172 14.10 -8.52 -25.02
C ARG A 172 15.34 -9.40 -25.13
N ARG A 173 16.29 -9.25 -24.23
CA ARG A 173 17.46 -10.12 -24.14
C ARG A 173 17.00 -11.58 -23.97
N LEU A 174 17.73 -12.51 -24.55
CA LEU A 174 17.59 -13.97 -24.37
C LEU A 174 16.12 -14.46 -24.19
N ARG A 175 15.29 -14.36 -25.24
CA ARG A 175 13.91 -14.86 -25.22
C ARG A 175 12.97 -14.11 -24.25
N GLY A 176 13.23 -12.85 -23.97
CA GLY A 176 12.34 -11.98 -23.18
C GLY A 176 12.52 -12.10 -21.67
N THR A 177 13.73 -12.32 -21.20
CA THR A 177 14.08 -12.35 -19.77
C THR A 177 13.74 -11.06 -19.01
N GLY A 178 13.67 -9.91 -19.68
CA GLY A 178 13.24 -8.62 -19.10
C GLY A 178 11.75 -8.32 -19.29
N LEU A 179 10.94 -9.31 -19.66
CA LEU A 179 9.49 -9.15 -19.83
C LEU A 179 8.73 -9.90 -18.72
N TRP A 180 7.64 -9.27 -18.26
CA TRP A 180 6.89 -9.71 -17.09
C TRP A 180 5.39 -9.69 -17.35
N LYS A 181 4.64 -10.53 -16.67
CA LYS A 181 3.20 -10.42 -16.45
C LYS A 181 2.93 -9.90 -15.05
N ILE A 182 1.85 -9.17 -14.90
CA ILE A 182 1.33 -8.71 -13.62
C ILE A 182 0.07 -9.52 -13.31
N GLU A 183 0.00 -10.05 -12.11
CA GLU A 183 -1.16 -10.78 -11.58
C GLU A 183 -1.60 -10.10 -10.29
N LYS A 184 -2.83 -9.55 -10.24
CA LYS A 184 -3.37 -8.96 -9.02
C LYS A 184 -3.61 -10.02 -7.96
N VAL A 185 -3.24 -9.72 -6.73
CA VAL A 185 -3.42 -10.60 -5.57
C VAL A 185 -3.96 -9.79 -4.38
N ASN A 186 -4.47 -10.49 -3.38
CA ASN A 186 -4.86 -9.84 -2.14
C ASN A 186 -3.63 -9.29 -1.43
N ASP A 187 -3.77 -8.13 -0.80
CA ASP A 187 -2.74 -7.49 -0.02
C ASP A 187 -2.57 -8.21 1.34
N PRO A 188 -1.42 -8.92 1.58
CA PRO A 188 -1.22 -9.63 2.83
C PRO A 188 -0.94 -8.68 4.01
N CYS A 189 -0.62 -7.45 3.71
CA CYS A 189 -0.34 -6.40 4.69
C CYS A 189 -1.47 -5.39 4.79
N ALA A 190 -2.55 -5.60 4.03
CA ALA A 190 -3.78 -4.92 4.36
C ALA A 190 -4.04 -5.27 5.83
N PRO A 191 -4.26 -4.27 6.71
CA PRO A 191 -4.74 -4.58 8.04
C PRO A 191 -5.87 -5.58 7.84
N ASP A 192 -5.77 -6.73 8.50
CA ASP A 192 -6.77 -7.77 8.36
C ASP A 192 -8.14 -7.10 8.29
N LYS A 193 -8.77 -7.15 7.10
CA LYS A 193 -10.21 -6.91 7.12
C LYS A 193 -10.69 -7.91 8.13
N PRO A 194 -11.16 -7.45 9.31
CA PRO A 194 -11.64 -8.41 10.26
C PRO A 194 -12.58 -9.30 9.46
N SER A 195 -12.30 -10.58 9.43
CA SER A 195 -12.92 -11.59 8.57
C SER A 195 -14.45 -11.62 8.68
N ASN A 196 -15.04 -10.71 9.43
CA ASN A 196 -16.45 -10.50 9.71
C ASN A 196 -16.85 -9.01 9.71
N CYS A 197 -16.13 -8.10 9.06
CA CYS A 197 -16.67 -6.77 8.80
C CYS A 197 -17.80 -6.88 7.78
N GLY A 198 -19.03 -6.90 8.22
CA GLY A 198 -20.22 -6.81 7.34
C GLY A 198 -20.39 -5.43 6.67
N GLY A 199 -19.35 -4.57 6.67
CA GLY A 199 -19.34 -3.20 6.14
C GLY A 199 -17.94 -2.75 5.68
N GLU A 200 -17.78 -1.46 5.44
CA GLU A 200 -16.50 -0.86 5.08
C GLU A 200 -15.56 -0.77 6.29
N CYS A 201 -14.32 -1.18 6.11
CA CYS A 201 -13.23 -0.99 7.05
C CYS A 201 -12.05 -0.37 6.31
N GLY A 202 -11.26 0.48 6.98
CA GLY A 202 -10.12 1.10 6.34
C GLY A 202 -9.24 1.91 7.29
N THR A 203 -8.24 2.54 6.70
CA THR A 203 -7.32 3.45 7.37
C THR A 203 -7.36 4.81 6.69
N ASN A 204 -7.07 5.86 7.44
CA ASN A 204 -6.99 7.22 6.93
C ASN A 204 -5.91 7.99 7.69
N ASP A 205 -4.90 8.49 6.97
CA ASP A 205 -3.77 9.23 7.54
C ASP A 205 -3.99 10.75 7.54
N THR A 206 -5.16 11.23 7.06
CA THR A 206 -5.49 12.66 7.03
C THR A 206 -6.12 13.15 8.33
N GLY A 207 -6.37 12.27 9.28
CA GLY A 207 -7.02 12.58 10.55
C GLY A 207 -8.54 12.83 10.43
N LYS A 208 -9.14 12.72 9.24
CA LYS A 208 -10.55 12.98 9.01
C LYS A 208 -11.20 11.87 8.19
N TYR A 209 -12.25 11.27 8.70
CA TYR A 209 -13.05 10.28 8.01
C TYR A 209 -14.50 10.75 7.87
N CYS A 210 -15.06 10.58 6.66
CA CYS A 210 -16.44 10.95 6.33
C CYS A 210 -17.21 9.72 5.85
N PHE A 211 -18.47 9.63 6.27
CA PHE A 211 -19.37 8.54 5.92
C PHE A 211 -20.77 9.06 5.67
N GLN A 212 -21.61 8.24 5.04
CA GLN A 212 -22.98 8.60 4.71
C GLN A 212 -23.94 7.85 5.62
N LEU A 213 -24.69 8.57 6.43
CA LEU A 213 -25.84 8.06 7.18
C LEU A 213 -27.15 8.29 6.39
N PRO A 214 -28.23 7.60 6.71
CA PRO A 214 -29.54 8.00 6.24
C PRO A 214 -29.85 9.45 6.63
N GLN A 215 -30.60 10.15 5.79
CA GLN A 215 -30.95 11.56 6.04
C GLN A 215 -31.86 11.72 7.26
N SER A 216 -31.67 12.81 7.99
CA SER A 216 -32.52 13.24 9.10
C SER A 216 -32.72 12.21 10.22
N ILE A 217 -31.81 11.26 10.38
CA ILE A 217 -31.86 10.32 11.50
C ILE A 217 -31.11 10.86 12.72
N ARG A 218 -31.55 10.43 13.90
CA ARG A 218 -30.81 10.65 15.15
C ARG A 218 -29.71 9.58 15.27
N PHE A 219 -28.52 10.01 15.64
CA PHE A 219 -27.41 9.11 15.95
C PHE A 219 -26.69 9.52 17.23
N GLY A 220 -26.15 8.52 17.93
CA GLY A 220 -25.34 8.70 19.12
C GLY A 220 -23.86 8.73 18.77
N LEU A 221 -23.08 9.48 19.51
CA LEU A 221 -21.62 9.47 19.49
C LEU A 221 -21.12 9.31 20.93
N THR A 222 -20.21 8.34 21.13
CA THR A 222 -19.44 8.20 22.35
C THR A 222 -17.96 8.30 22.00
N ALA A 223 -17.22 9.17 22.68
CA ALA A 223 -15.79 9.37 22.46
C ALA A 223 -15.00 9.07 23.74
N TYR A 224 -13.90 8.34 23.55
CA TYR A 224 -12.91 7.99 24.58
C TYR A 224 -11.56 8.52 24.21
N VAL A 225 -10.74 8.86 25.21
CA VAL A 225 -9.32 9.19 25.07
C VAL A 225 -8.54 8.30 26.03
N ASN A 226 -7.44 7.73 25.53
CA ASN A 226 -6.59 6.79 26.25
C ASN A 226 -5.09 7.11 26.02
N THR A 227 -4.73 8.38 26.16
CA THR A 227 -3.34 8.82 26.09
C THR A 227 -3.08 10.00 27.02
N ASP A 228 -2.04 9.89 27.83
CA ASP A 228 -1.55 10.99 28.67
C ASP A 228 -0.56 11.88 27.93
N MET A 229 -0.04 11.41 26.78
CA MET A 229 1.05 12.07 26.06
C MET A 229 0.56 13.12 25.07
N HIS A 230 -0.66 12.96 24.53
CA HIS A 230 -1.17 13.82 23.46
C HIS A 230 -2.56 14.33 23.78
N ARG A 231 -2.73 15.66 23.72
CA ARG A 231 -4.04 16.28 23.82
C ARG A 231 -4.87 15.93 22.59
N GLN A 232 -5.91 15.14 22.78
CA GLN A 232 -6.80 14.73 21.72
C GLN A 232 -7.90 15.75 21.48
N ILE A 233 -8.14 16.10 20.22
CA ILE A 233 -9.23 16.98 19.78
C ILE A 233 -10.03 16.20 18.74
N ILE A 234 -11.31 15.97 19.06
CA ILE A 234 -12.26 15.25 18.20
C ILE A 234 -13.30 16.26 17.73
N LYS A 235 -13.36 16.50 16.42
CA LYS A 235 -14.32 17.40 15.80
C LYS A 235 -15.36 16.62 15.02
N VAL A 236 -16.61 17.03 15.16
CA VAL A 236 -17.77 16.44 14.49
C VAL A 236 -18.30 17.43 13.46
N TYR A 237 -18.43 16.97 12.22
CA TYR A 237 -19.00 17.75 11.13
C TYR A 237 -20.24 17.06 10.60
N ILE A 238 -21.28 17.84 10.34
CA ILE A 238 -22.50 17.41 9.67
C ILE A 238 -22.71 18.33 8.47
N ASP A 239 -22.89 17.76 7.28
CA ASP A 239 -23.02 18.49 6.02
C ASP A 239 -21.89 19.52 5.80
N ASN A 240 -20.66 19.15 6.15
CA ASN A 240 -19.43 19.96 6.16
C ASN A 240 -19.39 21.11 7.20
N LEU A 241 -20.41 21.28 8.03
CA LEU A 241 -20.41 22.26 9.11
C LEU A 241 -19.85 21.63 10.38
N LEU A 242 -18.89 22.31 11.05
CA LEU A 242 -18.41 21.91 12.36
C LEU A 242 -19.53 22.13 13.39
N VAL A 243 -20.02 21.04 13.99
CA VAL A 243 -21.15 21.09 14.97
C VAL A 243 -20.69 20.87 16.39
N ASP A 244 -19.55 20.20 16.61
CA ASP A 244 -19.02 19.99 17.97
C ASP A 244 -17.50 19.80 17.96
N THR A 245 -16.87 20.08 19.13
CA THR A 245 -15.45 19.83 19.39
C THR A 245 -15.29 19.28 20.80
N LEU A 246 -14.82 18.06 20.91
CA LEU A 246 -14.53 17.36 22.14
C LEU A 246 -13.01 17.34 22.36
N THR A 247 -12.56 17.69 23.57
CA THR A 247 -11.11 17.77 23.85
C THR A 247 -10.79 17.16 25.20
N LYS A 248 -9.78 16.28 25.25
CA LYS A 248 -9.27 15.71 26.50
C LYS A 248 -7.85 15.16 26.38
N THR A 249 -7.23 14.94 27.53
CA THR A 249 -6.02 14.12 27.78
C THR A 249 -6.31 13.16 28.92
N GLY A 250 -5.50 12.10 29.05
CA GLY A 250 -5.58 11.11 30.11
C GLY A 250 -5.99 9.73 29.61
N THR A 251 -5.76 8.72 30.43
CA THR A 251 -6.09 7.31 30.13
C THR A 251 -7.51 6.98 30.56
N ASP A 252 -8.18 6.10 29.81
CA ASP A 252 -9.52 5.55 30.09
C ASP A 252 -10.61 6.59 30.34
N ASN A 253 -10.50 7.75 29.67
CA ASN A 253 -11.42 8.85 29.87
C ASN A 253 -12.53 8.89 28.82
N VAL A 254 -13.78 8.85 29.26
CA VAL A 254 -14.91 9.26 28.43
C VAL A 254 -14.83 10.77 28.21
N VAL A 255 -14.73 11.17 26.95
CA VAL A 255 -14.66 12.61 26.57
C VAL A 255 -16.05 13.20 26.43
N GLY A 256 -16.98 12.40 25.91
CA GLY A 256 -18.36 12.84 25.78
C GLY A 256 -19.28 11.76 25.21
N VAL A 257 -20.55 11.89 25.57
CA VAL A 257 -21.67 11.20 24.93
C VAL A 257 -22.59 12.28 24.36
N ARG A 258 -22.90 12.18 23.08
CA ARG A 258 -23.64 13.19 22.33
C ARG A 258 -24.69 12.54 21.46
N THR A 259 -25.71 13.32 21.11
CA THR A 259 -26.73 12.93 20.14
C THR A 259 -26.86 14.04 19.10
N TYR A 260 -26.90 13.64 17.83
CA TYR A 260 -27.03 14.57 16.70
C TYR A 260 -28.11 14.09 15.73
N THR A 261 -28.47 14.98 14.80
CA THR A 261 -29.28 14.63 13.62
C THR A 261 -28.38 14.72 12.39
N SER A 262 -28.43 13.71 11.51
CA SER A 262 -27.51 13.54 10.38
C SER A 262 -27.65 14.55 9.24
N GLY A 263 -28.65 15.45 9.28
CA GLY A 263 -28.88 16.42 8.20
C GLY A 263 -29.17 15.73 6.88
N THR A 264 -28.37 16.03 5.80
CA THR A 264 -28.45 15.36 4.50
C THR A 264 -27.75 14.00 4.50
N GLY A 265 -27.12 13.62 5.61
CA GLY A 265 -26.51 12.31 5.84
C GLY A 265 -24.97 12.32 5.85
N LYS A 266 -24.31 13.37 5.37
CA LYS A 266 -22.84 13.43 5.39
C LYS A 266 -22.34 13.78 6.79
N VAL A 267 -21.71 12.81 7.46
CA VAL A 267 -21.10 12.98 8.78
C VAL A 267 -19.61 12.72 8.69
N CYS A 268 -18.79 13.63 9.25
CA CYS A 268 -17.34 13.44 9.31
C CYS A 268 -16.83 13.58 10.74
N ILE A 269 -15.84 12.74 11.07
CA ILE A 269 -15.09 12.82 12.33
C ILE A 269 -13.64 13.17 11.98
N GLU A 270 -13.09 14.21 12.62
CA GLU A 270 -11.69 14.62 12.52
C GLU A 270 -11.06 14.48 13.90
N ILE A 271 -9.91 13.81 13.97
CA ILE A 271 -9.18 13.58 15.22
C ILE A 271 -7.76 14.08 15.04
N THR A 272 -7.30 14.90 15.98
CA THR A 272 -5.93 15.40 16.01
C THR A 272 -5.32 15.19 17.40
N GLY A 273 -4.03 14.81 17.45
CA GLY A 273 -3.23 14.80 18.66
C GLY A 273 -2.24 15.97 18.65
N ASP A 274 -2.29 16.84 19.67
CA ASP A 274 -1.47 18.06 19.75
C ASP A 274 -1.51 18.94 18.49
N GLY A 275 -2.70 19.00 17.86
CA GLY A 275 -2.94 19.79 16.65
C GLY A 275 -2.44 19.15 15.34
N LYS A 276 -1.88 17.96 15.37
CA LYS A 276 -1.49 17.21 14.17
C LYS A 276 -2.56 16.17 13.84
N PRO A 277 -2.84 15.91 12.54
CA PRO A 277 -3.75 14.83 12.14
C PRO A 277 -3.32 13.48 12.73
N SER A 278 -4.25 12.75 13.34
CA SER A 278 -4.02 11.38 13.81
C SER A 278 -4.21 10.40 12.67
N LYS A 279 -3.50 9.28 12.70
CA LYS A 279 -3.82 8.15 11.81
C LYS A 279 -5.11 7.52 12.30
N LEU A 280 -6.06 7.29 11.40
CA LEU A 280 -7.36 6.71 11.75
C LEU A 280 -7.48 5.28 11.22
N ARG A 281 -8.11 4.45 12.04
CA ARG A 281 -8.63 3.14 11.65
C ARG A 281 -10.13 3.12 11.91
N TYR A 282 -10.92 2.59 10.98
CA TYR A 282 -12.37 2.58 11.14
C TYR A 282 -12.98 1.25 10.69
N ALA A 283 -14.09 0.91 11.35
CA ALA A 283 -14.94 -0.18 10.96
C ALA A 283 -16.39 0.32 10.93
N TYR A 284 -17.05 0.12 9.80
CA TYR A 284 -18.46 0.45 9.58
C TYR A 284 -19.26 -0.85 9.49
N ASN A 285 -20.32 -0.96 10.25
CA ASN A 285 -21.19 -2.13 10.23
C ASN A 285 -22.65 -1.72 10.07
N ALA A 286 -23.26 -2.12 8.95
CA ALA A 286 -24.70 -2.03 8.73
C ALA A 286 -25.28 -3.45 8.82
N LEU A 287 -26.05 -3.73 9.86
CA LEU A 287 -26.73 -5.00 10.05
C LEU A 287 -28.00 -5.03 9.19
N ASP A 288 -27.98 -5.75 8.07
CA ASP A 288 -29.12 -5.99 7.18
C ASP A 288 -29.90 -4.72 6.78
N GLY A 289 -29.18 -3.64 6.47
CA GLY A 289 -29.79 -2.35 6.12
C GLY A 289 -30.50 -1.64 7.29
N LYS A 290 -30.32 -2.13 8.51
CA LYS A 290 -30.86 -1.58 9.77
C LYS A 290 -29.74 -1.01 10.65
N PRO A 291 -30.08 -0.54 11.87
CA PRO A 291 -29.21 0.31 12.66
C PRO A 291 -27.75 -0.07 12.54
N GLY A 292 -26.94 0.88 12.14
CA GLY A 292 -25.52 0.69 11.94
C GLY A 292 -24.68 1.21 13.10
N SER A 293 -23.44 0.85 13.12
CA SER A 293 -22.43 1.42 14.00
C SER A 293 -21.13 1.68 13.24
N ILE A 294 -20.42 2.71 13.66
CA ILE A 294 -19.05 3.00 13.23
C ILE A 294 -18.19 3.05 14.48
N VAL A 295 -17.04 2.41 14.39
CA VAL A 295 -15.97 2.55 15.37
C VAL A 295 -14.76 3.16 14.66
N ILE A 296 -14.22 4.23 15.20
CA ILE A 296 -13.02 4.91 14.69
C ILE A 296 -11.99 4.90 15.81
N GLY A 297 -10.87 4.24 15.59
CA GLY A 297 -9.70 4.30 16.44
C GLY A 297 -8.68 5.29 15.86
N ALA A 298 -8.04 6.09 16.71
CA ALA A 298 -7.03 7.06 16.31
C ALA A 298 -5.68 6.80 16.98
N GLU A 299 -4.62 7.05 16.25
CA GLU A 299 -3.23 6.96 16.69
C GLU A 299 -2.53 8.27 16.42
N SER A 300 -2.04 8.91 17.46
CA SER A 300 -1.28 10.18 17.42
C SER A 300 0.21 9.97 17.66
N GLY A 301 0.60 8.78 18.08
CA GLY A 301 1.98 8.37 18.34
C GLY A 301 2.55 7.44 17.27
N ALA A 302 3.46 6.57 17.67
CA ALA A 302 4.18 5.65 16.77
C ALA A 302 3.90 4.17 17.05
N ASN A 303 3.05 3.82 18.02
CA ASN A 303 2.85 2.44 18.47
C ASN A 303 1.84 1.64 17.64
N ASN A 304 1.08 2.32 16.76
CA ASN A 304 0.11 1.73 15.82
C ASN A 304 -1.00 0.87 16.48
N ASN A 305 -1.34 1.12 17.73
CA ASN A 305 -2.42 0.40 18.44
C ASN A 305 -3.81 1.03 18.26
N TYR A 306 -3.88 2.25 17.69
CA TYR A 306 -5.12 2.98 17.35
C TYR A 306 -6.09 3.17 18.51
N ASN A 307 -5.59 3.35 19.71
CA ASN A 307 -6.39 3.51 20.92
C ASN A 307 -6.18 4.86 21.65
N ASP A 308 -5.38 5.78 21.11
CA ASP A 308 -5.22 7.12 21.69
C ASP A 308 -6.53 7.86 21.79
N SER A 309 -7.41 7.67 20.77
CA SER A 309 -8.82 8.04 20.84
C SER A 309 -9.68 6.99 20.17
N VAL A 310 -10.85 6.70 20.74
CA VAL A 310 -11.84 5.82 20.14
C VAL A 310 -13.18 6.55 20.09
N VAL A 311 -13.77 6.63 18.90
CA VAL A 311 -15.09 7.19 18.65
C VAL A 311 -16.03 6.12 18.17
N VAL A 312 -17.16 5.98 18.82
CA VAL A 312 -18.24 5.05 18.45
C VAL A 312 -19.47 5.86 18.07
N LEU A 313 -20.02 5.58 16.90
CA LEU A 313 -21.31 6.12 16.46
C LEU A 313 -22.29 4.97 16.30
N ASN A 314 -23.55 5.23 16.63
CA ASN A 314 -24.64 4.26 16.47
C ASN A 314 -25.93 4.96 16.08
N TRP A 315 -26.73 4.31 15.22
CA TRP A 315 -28.01 4.81 14.72
C TRP A 315 -28.96 3.66 14.31
N PRO A 316 -30.31 3.96 14.18
CA PRO A 316 -30.96 5.14 14.67
C PRO A 316 -31.07 5.10 16.20
N LEU A 317 -31.10 6.28 16.81
CA LEU A 317 -31.58 6.39 18.17
C LEU A 317 -33.12 6.63 18.14
N ALA A 318 -33.82 6.00 19.05
CA ALA A 318 -35.27 6.17 19.20
C ALA A 318 -35.64 7.61 19.63
#